data_d8355d9cb34d7657342a424fa4e56bd7
#
_entry.id   d8355d9cb34d7657342a424fa4e56bd7
#
_cell.length_a   1.000
_cell.length_b   1.000
_cell.length_c   1.000
_cell.angle_alpha   90.00
_cell.angle_beta   90.00
_cell.angle_gamma   90.00
#
_symmetry.space_group_name_H-M   'P 1'
#
loop_
_entity.id
_entity.type
_entity.pdbx_description
1 polymer ?
#
loop_
_entity_poly.entity_id
_entity_poly.type
_entity_poly.pdbx_seq_one_letter_code
_entity_poly.pdbx_strand_id
1 'polypeptide(L)'
;CEITDEKSIANAFKEITEPVDIVINNAGYFYEPLETLDSMNFEEELQMIDICAVGPLRVVKVLRDMKLLKTDGTCKIAMITSQGGSISWREVQNPDGHDYGHHMSKAAANMGSKLLAQELKKEKIAVQILHPGFNKTGMTQKYEKIWEIEGAVDASVGAKRVMHEISLM
;
A
#
# COMPACT_ATOMS: atom_id res chain seq x y z
N CYS A 1 -4.19 15.13 -0.50
CA CYS A 1 -5.61 14.74 -0.54
C CYS A 1 -5.89 13.64 0.48
N GLU A 2 -7.15 13.53 0.88
CA GLU A 2 -7.60 12.44 1.74
C GLU A 2 -8.04 11.25 0.85
N ILE A 3 -7.36 10.11 1.00
CA ILE A 3 -7.61 8.95 0.13
C ILE A 3 -8.81 8.10 0.56
N THR A 4 -9.40 8.41 1.69
CA THR A 4 -10.66 7.81 2.16
C THR A 4 -11.90 8.52 1.60
N ASP A 5 -11.69 9.66 0.87
CA ASP A 5 -12.75 10.46 0.24
C ASP A 5 -12.52 10.64 -1.26
N GLU A 6 -13.40 10.05 -2.09
CA GLU A 6 -13.34 10.17 -3.56
C GLU A 6 -13.41 11.63 -4.06
N LYS A 7 -14.14 12.50 -3.35
CA LYS A 7 -14.22 13.92 -3.73
C LYS A 7 -12.91 14.64 -3.47
N SER A 8 -12.23 14.33 -2.37
CA SER A 8 -10.91 14.86 -2.05
C SER A 8 -9.88 14.42 -3.09
N ILE A 9 -9.92 13.15 -3.50
CA ILE A 9 -9.06 12.62 -4.56
C ILE A 9 -9.35 13.34 -5.89
N ALA A 10 -10.61 13.39 -6.33
CA ALA A 10 -10.98 14.05 -7.58
C ALA A 10 -10.57 15.53 -7.62
N ASN A 11 -10.75 16.23 -6.48
CA ASN A 11 -10.33 17.63 -6.38
C ASN A 11 -8.81 17.82 -6.45
N ALA A 12 -8.04 16.87 -5.93
CA ALA A 12 -6.57 16.92 -6.02
C ALA A 12 -6.06 16.76 -7.45
N PHE A 13 -6.78 16.04 -8.30
CA PHE A 13 -6.40 15.77 -9.68
C PHE A 13 -7.12 16.63 -10.72
N LYS A 14 -8.02 17.54 -10.31
CA LYS A 14 -8.84 18.34 -11.24
C LYS A 14 -8.08 19.20 -12.24
N GLU A 15 -6.86 19.63 -11.89
CA GLU A 15 -6.02 20.45 -12.76
C GLU A 15 -5.11 19.61 -13.69
N ILE A 16 -5.10 18.28 -13.52
CA ILE A 16 -4.32 17.40 -14.36
C ILE A 16 -5.13 17.08 -15.61
N THR A 17 -4.61 17.48 -16.76
CA THR A 17 -5.28 17.33 -18.07
C THR A 17 -4.73 16.17 -18.89
N GLU A 18 -3.48 15.77 -18.62
CA GLU A 18 -2.81 14.68 -19.34
C GLU A 18 -2.81 13.38 -18.53
N PRO A 19 -3.05 12.24 -19.18
CA PRO A 19 -2.96 10.94 -18.52
C PRO A 19 -1.57 10.67 -17.95
N VAL A 20 -1.51 10.09 -16.77
CA VAL A 20 -0.28 9.77 -16.04
C VAL A 20 0.35 8.46 -16.51
N ASP A 21 1.67 8.40 -16.45
CA ASP A 21 2.45 7.21 -16.79
C ASP A 21 2.55 6.24 -15.59
N ILE A 22 2.69 6.77 -14.39
CA ILE A 22 2.93 5.98 -13.20
C ILE A 22 2.08 6.48 -12.05
N VAL A 23 1.37 5.57 -11.39
CA VAL A 23 0.67 5.82 -10.13
C VAL A 23 1.35 5.02 -9.03
N ILE A 24 1.81 5.68 -7.97
CA ILE A 24 2.41 5.01 -6.80
C ILE A 24 1.49 5.22 -5.60
N ASN A 25 0.75 4.17 -5.26
CA ASN A 25 -0.07 4.14 -4.05
C ASN A 25 0.81 3.80 -2.86
N ASN A 26 1.40 4.83 -2.24
CA ASN A 26 2.32 4.72 -1.11
C ASN A 26 1.69 5.15 0.22
N ALA A 27 0.57 5.88 0.20
CA ALA A 27 -0.10 6.31 1.41
C ALA A 27 -0.45 5.11 2.29
N GLY A 28 -0.26 5.28 3.59
CA GLY A 28 -0.52 4.23 4.55
C GLY A 28 -0.63 4.78 5.96
N TYR A 29 -1.27 4.02 6.81
CA TYR A 29 -1.43 4.29 8.22
C TYR A 29 -1.09 3.04 9.04
N PHE A 30 -0.51 3.24 10.19
CA PHE A 30 -0.17 2.19 11.12
C PHE A 30 -0.46 2.66 12.54
N TYR A 31 -1.38 2.00 13.22
CA TYR A 31 -1.71 2.29 14.61
C TYR A 31 -0.50 2.08 15.51
N GLU A 32 -0.14 3.10 16.28
CA GLU A 32 1.12 3.14 17.01
C GLU A 32 1.20 2.13 18.18
N PRO A 33 0.16 2.02 19.05
CA PRO A 33 0.16 1.01 20.10
C PRO A 33 0.20 -0.42 19.55
N LEU A 34 0.89 -1.32 20.27
CA LEU A 34 0.88 -2.74 19.93
C LEU A 34 -0.52 -3.31 20.20
N GLU A 35 -1.17 -3.83 19.18
CA GLU A 35 -2.43 -4.55 19.32
C GLU A 35 -2.18 -5.99 19.76
N THR A 36 -2.87 -6.41 20.80
CA THR A 36 -2.93 -7.79 21.29
C THR A 36 -4.40 -8.20 21.38
N LEU A 37 -4.68 -9.48 21.59
CA LEU A 37 -6.06 -9.94 21.80
C LEU A 37 -6.78 -9.18 22.96
N ASP A 38 -6.02 -8.78 23.97
CA ASP A 38 -6.56 -8.06 25.14
C ASP A 38 -6.69 -6.54 24.93
N SER A 39 -6.11 -6.01 23.83
CA SER A 39 -6.02 -4.56 23.55
C SER A 39 -6.38 -4.21 22.10
N MET A 40 -7.29 -4.95 21.49
CA MET A 40 -7.79 -4.67 20.15
C MET A 40 -8.49 -3.31 20.09
N ASN A 41 -8.27 -2.58 19.00
CA ASN A 41 -8.97 -1.34 18.69
C ASN A 41 -9.63 -1.44 17.31
N PHE A 42 -10.88 -1.87 17.29
CA PHE A 42 -11.62 -2.12 16.05
C PHE A 42 -11.81 -0.87 15.19
N GLU A 43 -11.88 0.31 15.78
CA GLU A 43 -11.97 1.56 15.02
C GLU A 43 -10.67 1.80 14.24
N GLU A 44 -9.53 1.63 14.88
CA GLU A 44 -8.21 1.76 14.26
C GLU A 44 -7.95 0.65 13.22
N GLU A 45 -8.39 -0.58 13.49
CA GLU A 45 -8.31 -1.68 12.54
C GLU A 45 -9.07 -1.34 11.24
N LEU A 46 -10.31 -0.86 11.36
CA LEU A 46 -11.12 -0.43 10.22
C LEU A 46 -10.48 0.76 9.49
N GLN A 47 -9.92 1.72 10.21
CA GLN A 47 -9.22 2.86 9.63
C GLN A 47 -7.97 2.40 8.86
N MET A 48 -7.20 1.48 9.39
CA MET A 48 -6.05 0.89 8.67
C MET A 48 -6.48 0.19 7.37
N ILE A 49 -7.58 -0.56 7.40
CA ILE A 49 -8.12 -1.21 6.21
C ILE A 49 -8.59 -0.17 5.20
N ASP A 50 -9.31 0.86 5.66
CA ASP A 50 -9.83 1.92 4.78
C ASP A 50 -8.70 2.69 4.10
N ILE A 51 -7.67 3.09 4.83
CA ILE A 51 -6.52 3.83 4.29
C ILE A 51 -5.62 2.92 3.44
N CYS A 52 -5.21 1.77 3.98
CA CYS A 52 -4.15 0.98 3.36
C CYS A 52 -4.62 0.05 2.23
N ALA A 53 -5.90 -0.36 2.25
CA ALA A 53 -6.45 -1.30 1.26
C ALA A 53 -7.46 -0.64 0.32
N VAL A 54 -8.48 0.04 0.86
CA VAL A 54 -9.57 0.61 0.07
C VAL A 54 -9.14 1.94 -0.57
N GLY A 55 -8.40 2.77 0.14
CA GLY A 55 -7.90 4.06 -0.36
C GLY A 55 -7.16 3.97 -1.70
N PRO A 56 -6.16 3.08 -1.85
CA PRO A 56 -5.50 2.84 -3.14
C PRO A 56 -6.45 2.46 -4.28
N LEU A 57 -7.48 1.68 -3.99
CA LEU A 57 -8.50 1.32 -4.99
C LEU A 57 -9.35 2.52 -5.38
N ARG A 58 -9.72 3.39 -4.40
CA ARG A 58 -10.41 4.66 -4.69
C ARG A 58 -9.57 5.57 -5.60
N VAL A 59 -8.27 5.71 -5.30
CA VAL A 59 -7.36 6.50 -6.14
C VAL A 59 -7.38 6.01 -7.57
N VAL A 60 -7.19 4.72 -7.79
CA VAL A 60 -7.19 4.14 -9.15
C VAL A 60 -8.54 4.30 -9.83
N LYS A 61 -9.65 4.06 -9.09
CA LYS A 61 -11.01 4.24 -9.62
C LYS A 61 -11.24 5.68 -10.07
N VAL A 62 -10.91 6.67 -9.22
CA VAL A 62 -11.11 8.09 -9.54
C VAL A 62 -10.26 8.50 -10.75
N LEU A 63 -8.99 8.14 -10.81
CA LEU A 63 -8.13 8.44 -11.96
C LEU A 63 -8.64 7.80 -13.24
N ARG A 64 -9.14 6.56 -13.17
CA ARG A 64 -9.76 5.89 -14.32
C ARG A 64 -11.03 6.61 -14.80
N ASP A 65 -11.92 6.99 -13.88
CA ASP A 65 -13.16 7.70 -14.19
C ASP A 65 -12.87 9.08 -14.80
N MET A 66 -11.80 9.75 -14.37
CA MET A 66 -11.32 11.01 -14.94
C MET A 66 -10.53 10.83 -16.26
N LYS A 67 -10.33 9.59 -16.73
CA LYS A 67 -9.53 9.25 -17.92
C LYS A 67 -8.07 9.67 -17.82
N LEU A 68 -7.53 9.67 -16.61
CA LEU A 68 -6.14 10.02 -16.32
C LEU A 68 -5.19 8.81 -16.30
N LEU A 69 -5.64 7.61 -16.64
CA LEU A 69 -4.79 6.44 -16.83
C LEU A 69 -4.60 6.17 -18.32
N LYS A 70 -3.36 6.04 -18.77
CA LYS A 70 -3.06 5.63 -20.15
C LYS A 70 -3.46 4.17 -20.38
N THR A 71 -4.08 3.91 -21.53
CA THR A 71 -4.53 2.55 -21.93
C THR A 71 -3.76 2.02 -23.15
N ASP A 72 -2.62 2.61 -23.44
CA ASP A 72 -1.72 2.26 -24.55
C ASP A 72 -0.68 1.17 -24.20
N GLY A 73 -0.65 0.76 -22.95
CA GLY A 73 0.30 -0.21 -22.43
C GLY A 73 1.50 0.42 -21.70
N THR A 74 1.52 1.73 -21.54
CA THR A 74 2.62 2.43 -20.85
C THR A 74 2.31 2.76 -19.38
N CYS A 75 1.02 2.75 -18.98
CA CYS A 75 0.64 3.03 -17.60
C CYS A 75 1.01 1.92 -16.65
N LYS A 76 1.61 2.30 -15.52
CA LYS A 76 2.04 1.41 -14.44
C LYS A 76 1.42 1.86 -13.12
N ILE A 77 0.92 0.92 -12.34
CA ILE A 77 0.39 1.17 -11.00
C ILE A 77 1.18 0.34 -9.99
N ALA A 78 1.88 1.01 -9.10
CA ALA A 78 2.58 0.38 -7.98
C ALA A 78 1.74 0.48 -6.71
N MET A 79 1.45 -0.66 -6.09
CA MET A 79 0.73 -0.78 -4.84
C MET A 79 1.74 -1.12 -3.73
N ILE A 80 2.04 -0.15 -2.87
CA ILE A 80 2.99 -0.34 -1.78
C ILE A 80 2.28 -1.00 -0.60
N THR A 81 2.62 -2.25 -0.38
CA THR A 81 2.03 -3.09 0.65
C THR A 81 3.09 -3.64 1.59
N SER A 82 2.91 -4.83 2.13
CA SER A 82 3.86 -5.47 3.04
C SER A 82 3.79 -6.99 2.92
N GLN A 83 4.92 -7.64 3.15
CA GLN A 83 4.95 -9.06 3.47
C GLN A 83 4.10 -9.40 4.70
N GLY A 84 3.80 -8.40 5.54
CA GLY A 84 2.84 -8.48 6.64
C GLY A 84 1.44 -8.97 6.23
N GLY A 85 1.06 -8.80 4.96
CA GLY A 85 -0.17 -9.35 4.39
C GLY A 85 -0.08 -10.81 3.92
N SER A 86 1.03 -11.51 4.12
CA SER A 86 1.18 -12.92 3.78
C SER A 86 0.70 -13.80 4.91
N ILE A 87 -0.32 -14.62 4.69
CA ILE A 87 -0.85 -15.57 5.68
C ILE A 87 0.18 -16.65 6.00
N SER A 88 0.80 -17.23 4.98
CA SER A 88 1.75 -18.34 5.13
C SER A 88 3.05 -17.96 5.86
N TRP A 89 3.36 -16.66 5.94
CA TRP A 89 4.58 -16.17 6.60
C TRP A 89 4.37 -15.73 8.04
N ARG A 90 3.11 -15.72 8.52
CA ARG A 90 2.80 -15.21 9.88
C ARG A 90 3.45 -16.05 10.97
N GLU A 91 3.44 -17.37 10.84
CA GLU A 91 4.07 -18.26 11.83
C GLU A 91 5.58 -18.07 11.95
N VAL A 92 6.25 -17.63 10.87
CA VAL A 92 7.71 -17.40 10.85
C VAL A 92 8.08 -16.01 11.32
N GLN A 93 7.34 -14.98 10.85
CA GLN A 93 7.70 -13.58 11.09
C GLN A 93 7.04 -12.97 12.32
N ASN A 94 5.93 -13.52 12.77
CA ASN A 94 5.16 -12.99 13.88
C ASN A 94 4.46 -14.14 14.62
N PRO A 95 5.22 -15.07 15.19
CA PRO A 95 4.67 -16.29 15.81
C PRO A 95 3.75 -16.00 17.00
N ASP A 96 3.93 -14.86 17.65
CA ASP A 96 3.12 -14.44 18.81
C ASP A 96 1.81 -13.74 18.40
N GLY A 97 1.61 -13.48 17.11
CA GLY A 97 0.45 -12.72 16.60
C GLY A 97 0.65 -11.22 16.69
N HIS A 98 -0.35 -10.50 17.21
CA HIS A 98 -0.37 -9.04 17.37
C HIS A 98 -0.57 -8.22 16.08
N ASP A 99 -0.78 -6.91 16.22
CA ASP A 99 -0.96 -5.92 15.13
C ASP A 99 -1.99 -6.37 14.07
N TYR A 100 -3.17 -6.79 14.55
CA TYR A 100 -4.25 -7.34 13.72
C TYR A 100 -4.63 -6.42 12.56
N GLY A 101 -4.91 -5.15 12.86
CA GLY A 101 -5.31 -4.17 11.86
C GLY A 101 -4.26 -3.98 10.78
N HIS A 102 -2.96 -3.95 11.14
CA HIS A 102 -1.89 -3.86 10.17
C HIS A 102 -1.88 -5.07 9.23
N HIS A 103 -1.84 -6.28 9.77
CA HIS A 103 -1.75 -7.50 8.96
C HIS A 103 -3.00 -7.71 8.10
N MET A 104 -4.20 -7.49 8.65
CA MET A 104 -5.46 -7.55 7.90
C MET A 104 -5.49 -6.52 6.77
N SER A 105 -5.09 -5.27 7.03
CA SER A 105 -5.08 -4.22 6.00
C SER A 105 -4.13 -4.55 4.85
N LYS A 106 -2.96 -5.14 5.14
CA LYS A 106 -2.00 -5.53 4.10
C LYS A 106 -2.43 -6.78 3.33
N ALA A 107 -3.10 -7.73 3.98
CA ALA A 107 -3.71 -8.88 3.30
C ALA A 107 -4.85 -8.42 2.36
N ALA A 108 -5.72 -7.52 2.84
CA ALA A 108 -6.77 -6.91 2.03
C ALA A 108 -6.19 -6.12 0.85
N ALA A 109 -5.14 -5.31 1.07
CA ALA A 109 -4.44 -4.58 0.00
C ALA A 109 -3.85 -5.53 -1.05
N ASN A 110 -3.22 -6.63 -0.64
CA ASN A 110 -2.66 -7.64 -1.55
C ASN A 110 -3.76 -8.26 -2.42
N MET A 111 -4.88 -8.65 -1.82
CA MET A 111 -6.01 -9.23 -2.54
C MET A 111 -6.67 -8.22 -3.47
N GLY A 112 -6.99 -7.01 -2.99
CA GLY A 112 -7.57 -5.94 -3.80
C GLY A 112 -6.70 -5.57 -4.99
N SER A 113 -5.39 -5.46 -4.78
CA SER A 113 -4.42 -5.17 -5.84
C SER A 113 -4.34 -6.30 -6.88
N LYS A 114 -4.44 -7.56 -6.46
CA LYS A 114 -4.47 -8.71 -7.36
C LYS A 114 -5.71 -8.71 -8.26
N LEU A 115 -6.87 -8.43 -7.68
CA LEU A 115 -8.13 -8.32 -8.44
C LEU A 115 -8.05 -7.14 -9.42
N LEU A 116 -7.57 -5.98 -8.97
CA LEU A 116 -7.36 -4.81 -9.80
C LEU A 116 -6.45 -5.12 -11.01
N ALA A 117 -5.35 -5.84 -10.79
CA ALA A 117 -4.44 -6.26 -11.86
C ALA A 117 -5.12 -7.13 -12.91
N GLN A 118 -6.05 -8.00 -12.48
CA GLN A 118 -6.82 -8.87 -13.41
C GLN A 118 -7.79 -8.06 -14.25
N GLU A 119 -8.50 -7.09 -13.66
CA GLU A 119 -9.45 -6.24 -14.38
C GLU A 119 -8.75 -5.30 -15.36
N LEU A 120 -7.70 -4.61 -14.92
CA LEU A 120 -6.96 -3.62 -15.72
C LEU A 120 -6.10 -4.23 -16.83
N LYS A 121 -5.88 -5.54 -16.81
CA LYS A 121 -5.19 -6.23 -17.91
C LYS A 121 -5.84 -5.98 -19.27
N LYS A 122 -7.17 -5.87 -19.33
CA LYS A 122 -7.92 -5.57 -20.55
C LYS A 122 -7.64 -4.16 -21.08
N GLU A 123 -7.28 -3.26 -20.19
CA GLU A 123 -6.93 -1.87 -20.49
C GLU A 123 -5.41 -1.68 -20.69
N LYS A 124 -4.66 -2.78 -20.70
CA LYS A 124 -3.20 -2.80 -20.85
C LYS A 124 -2.47 -1.97 -19.77
N ILE A 125 -3.03 -1.89 -18.58
CA ILE A 125 -2.43 -1.22 -17.43
C ILE A 125 -1.78 -2.27 -16.56
N ALA A 126 -0.48 -2.12 -16.29
CA ALA A 126 0.26 -2.99 -15.41
C ALA A 126 0.06 -2.61 -13.94
N VAL A 127 -0.19 -3.59 -13.08
CA VAL A 127 -0.29 -3.40 -11.62
C VAL A 127 0.73 -4.30 -10.93
N GLN A 128 1.58 -3.70 -10.11
CA GLN A 128 2.59 -4.41 -9.33
C GLN A 128 2.32 -4.22 -7.83
N ILE A 129 2.49 -5.30 -7.07
CA ILE A 129 2.32 -5.34 -5.62
C ILE A 129 3.72 -5.41 -5.02
N LEU A 130 4.13 -4.37 -4.28
CA LEU A 130 5.48 -4.21 -3.79
C LEU A 130 5.55 -4.16 -2.27
N HIS A 131 6.48 -4.92 -1.71
CA HIS A 131 6.94 -4.76 -0.34
C HIS A 131 8.24 -3.96 -0.35
N PRO A 132 8.29 -2.77 0.28
CA PRO A 132 9.47 -1.88 0.21
C PRO A 132 10.65 -2.35 1.08
N GLY A 133 10.49 -3.46 1.80
CA GLY A 133 11.41 -3.90 2.85
C GLY A 133 11.07 -3.26 4.21
N PHE A 134 11.84 -3.64 5.23
CA PHE A 134 11.76 -3.01 6.55
C PHE A 134 12.59 -1.74 6.53
N ASN A 135 11.96 -0.58 6.69
CA ASN A 135 12.58 0.73 6.56
C ASN A 135 12.54 1.49 7.88
N LYS A 136 13.63 2.18 8.21
CA LYS A 136 13.74 3.08 9.35
C LYS A 136 12.94 4.35 9.07
N THR A 137 11.73 4.44 9.59
CA THR A 137 10.79 5.56 9.39
C THR A 137 10.02 5.84 10.67
N GLY A 138 9.33 6.97 10.74
CA GLY A 138 8.41 7.25 11.86
C GLY A 138 7.36 6.16 12.06
N MET A 139 6.84 5.57 10.98
CA MET A 139 5.86 4.48 11.03
C MET A 139 6.40 3.22 11.73
N THR A 140 7.71 2.96 11.66
CA THR A 140 8.35 1.78 12.26
C THR A 140 9.10 2.06 13.55
N GLN A 141 8.96 3.29 14.08
CA GLN A 141 9.67 3.73 15.29
C GLN A 141 9.39 2.83 16.51
N LYS A 142 8.18 2.30 16.65
CA LYS A 142 7.83 1.37 17.72
C LYS A 142 8.66 0.09 17.71
N TYR A 143 9.28 -0.24 16.57
CA TYR A 143 10.15 -1.40 16.38
C TYR A 143 11.64 -1.03 16.35
N GLU A 144 12.03 0.18 16.75
CA GLU A 144 13.43 0.63 16.70
C GLU A 144 14.42 -0.34 17.33
N LYS A 145 14.02 -1.01 18.43
CA LYS A 145 14.86 -1.98 19.13
C LYS A 145 15.27 -3.20 18.30
N ILE A 146 14.48 -3.53 17.27
CA ILE A 146 14.75 -4.67 16.39
C ILE A 146 15.23 -4.27 15.00
N TRP A 147 15.40 -2.97 14.70
CA TRP A 147 15.83 -2.52 13.38
C TRP A 147 17.13 -3.18 12.92
N GLU A 148 18.14 -3.24 13.78
CA GLU A 148 19.41 -3.87 13.43
C GLU A 148 19.29 -5.40 13.34
N ILE A 149 18.47 -6.00 14.19
CA ILE A 149 18.27 -7.46 14.24
C ILE A 149 17.54 -7.93 12.97
N GLU A 150 16.51 -7.20 12.56
CA GLU A 150 15.65 -7.51 11.41
C GLU A 150 16.15 -6.89 10.08
N GLY A 151 17.32 -6.24 10.11
CA GLY A 151 17.95 -5.69 8.91
C GLY A 151 17.21 -4.50 8.32
N ALA A 152 16.62 -3.63 9.16
CA ALA A 152 15.98 -2.41 8.70
C ALA A 152 16.99 -1.49 8.01
N VAL A 153 16.60 -0.94 6.85
CA VAL A 153 17.42 -0.05 6.04
C VAL A 153 16.88 1.38 6.07
N ASP A 154 17.70 2.35 5.69
CA ASP A 154 17.24 3.72 5.52
C ASP A 154 16.13 3.81 4.46
N ALA A 155 15.15 4.68 4.68
CA ALA A 155 14.02 4.87 3.78
C ALA A 155 14.44 5.12 2.32
N SER A 156 15.56 5.82 2.11
CA SER A 156 16.13 6.07 0.78
C SER A 156 16.56 4.79 0.06
N VAL A 157 16.99 3.77 0.80
CA VAL A 157 17.36 2.45 0.24
C VAL A 157 16.10 1.71 -0.19
N GLY A 158 15.07 1.68 0.66
CA GLY A 158 13.78 1.09 0.31
C GLY A 158 13.14 1.76 -0.90
N ALA A 159 13.15 3.09 -0.94
CA ALA A 159 12.64 3.85 -2.08
C ALA A 159 13.38 3.52 -3.40
N LYS A 160 14.71 3.41 -3.38
CA LYS A 160 15.49 3.03 -4.55
C LYS A 160 15.13 1.62 -5.05
N ARG A 161 14.91 0.66 -4.15
CA ARG A 161 14.47 -0.69 -4.50
C ARG A 161 13.11 -0.68 -5.18
N VAL A 162 12.14 0.05 -4.60
CA VAL A 162 10.80 0.22 -5.19
C VAL A 162 10.87 0.84 -6.57
N MET A 163 11.63 1.93 -6.75
CA MET A 163 11.78 2.59 -8.04
C MET A 163 12.45 1.68 -9.08
N HIS A 164 13.42 0.86 -8.66
CA HIS A 164 14.03 -0.15 -9.53
C HIS A 164 12.96 -1.14 -10.04
N GLU A 165 12.16 -1.72 -9.15
CA GLU A 165 11.10 -2.66 -9.53
C GLU A 165 10.07 -2.02 -10.48
N ILE A 166 9.66 -0.77 -10.22
CA ILE A 166 8.75 -0.03 -11.10
C ILE A 166 9.38 0.18 -12.49
N SER A 167 10.69 0.36 -12.58
CA SER A 167 11.37 0.53 -13.86
C SER A 167 11.36 -0.74 -14.73
N LEU A 168 11.24 -1.91 -14.09
CA LEU A 168 11.23 -3.21 -14.77
C LEU A 168 9.83 -3.66 -15.24
N MET A 169 8.76 -2.94 -14.88
CA MET A 169 7.37 -3.27 -15.26
C MET A 169 7.14 -3.20 -16.77
#